data_e99e2821a409ced086601ad8c66b3d4d
#
_entry.id   e99e2821a409ced086601ad8c66b3d4d
#
_cell.length_a   1.000
_cell.length_b   1.000
_cell.length_c   1.000
_cell.angle_alpha   90.00
_cell.angle_beta   90.00
_cell.angle_gamma   90.00
#
_symmetry.space_group_name_H-M   'P 1'
#
loop_
_entity.id
_entity.type
_entity.pdbx_description
1 polymer ?
#
loop_
_entity_poly.entity_id
_entity_poly.type
_entity_poly.pdbx_seq_one_letter_code
_entity_poly.pdbx_strand_id
1 'polypeptide(L)'
;MPRRIRVSSIKKRVSHLRRQSHLLHHFRIKATLAILLVLAIVLGVHAYVEDYRVSGDADDPEVVVGTTLRARLNPDEVEGRPSVMDLLEESGVRPTLMQTLVITCESDQIEVTAADAAQYHVVNEGGALMLLSPDGQNCGKVQRIFLPADENAVKAPS
;
A
#
# COMPACT_ATOMS: atom_id res chain seq x y z
N MET A 1 15.49 -61.67 51.91
CA MET A 1 15.99 -61.77 50.52
C MET A 1 15.74 -60.40 49.82
N PRO A 2 16.75 -59.65 49.47
CA PRO A 2 16.54 -58.33 48.80
C PRO A 2 16.27 -58.49 47.29
N ARG A 3 15.18 -57.88 46.79
CA ARG A 3 14.83 -57.83 45.36
C ARG A 3 15.82 -56.93 44.61
N ARG A 4 16.63 -57.51 43.73
CA ARG A 4 17.48 -56.75 42.79
C ARG A 4 16.60 -56.05 41.76
N ILE A 5 16.43 -54.73 41.90
CA ILE A 5 15.77 -53.91 40.94
C ILE A 5 16.64 -53.86 39.68
N ARG A 6 16.10 -54.31 38.53
CA ARG A 6 16.79 -54.28 37.22
C ARG A 6 17.01 -52.84 36.72
N VAL A 7 18.21 -52.33 36.90
CA VAL A 7 18.65 -51.00 36.46
C VAL A 7 18.62 -50.82 34.91
N SER A 8 18.54 -51.94 34.16
CA SER A 8 18.53 -51.91 32.69
C SER A 8 17.29 -51.30 32.05
N SER A 9 16.15 -51.28 32.76
CA SER A 9 14.90 -50.72 32.25
C SER A 9 14.87 -49.18 32.22
N ILE A 10 15.59 -48.54 33.15
CA ILE A 10 15.63 -47.09 33.30
C ILE A 10 16.49 -46.44 32.18
N LYS A 11 17.62 -47.06 31.81
CA LYS A 11 18.49 -46.55 30.73
C LYS A 11 17.79 -46.50 29.36
N LYS A 12 16.95 -47.48 29.05
CA LYS A 12 16.18 -47.48 27.78
C LYS A 12 15.13 -46.36 27.71
N ARG A 13 14.45 -46.03 28.81
CA ARG A 13 13.47 -44.93 28.84
C ARG A 13 14.12 -43.56 28.70
N VAL A 14 15.26 -43.32 29.30
CA VAL A 14 15.98 -42.03 29.21
C VAL A 14 16.52 -41.79 27.80
N SER A 15 16.97 -42.82 27.10
CA SER A 15 17.43 -42.66 25.68
C SER A 15 16.30 -42.36 24.72
N HIS A 16 15.09 -42.85 24.93
CA HIS A 16 13.90 -42.55 24.13
C HIS A 16 13.45 -41.09 24.34
N LEU A 17 13.44 -40.58 25.55
CA LEU A 17 13.08 -39.18 25.84
C LEU A 17 14.08 -38.19 25.24
N ARG A 18 15.37 -38.53 25.22
CA ARG A 18 16.41 -37.70 24.62
C ARG A 18 16.29 -37.63 23.10
N ARG A 19 15.88 -38.71 22.43
CA ARG A 19 15.61 -38.71 20.97
C ARG A 19 14.37 -37.91 20.63
N GLN A 20 13.32 -37.96 21.42
CA GLN A 20 12.10 -37.17 21.19
C GLN A 20 12.34 -35.67 21.37
N SER A 21 13.17 -35.27 22.34
CA SER A 21 13.50 -33.85 22.53
C SER A 21 14.29 -33.24 21.35
N HIS A 22 15.21 -34.01 20.76
CA HIS A 22 15.93 -33.58 19.54
C HIS A 22 15.02 -33.44 18.33
N LEU A 23 14.08 -34.35 18.10
CA LEU A 23 13.11 -34.26 17.00
C LEU A 23 12.18 -33.07 17.17
N LEU A 24 11.69 -32.80 18.37
CA LEU A 24 10.86 -31.63 18.67
C LEU A 24 11.62 -30.31 18.49
N HIS A 25 12.91 -30.28 18.83
CA HIS A 25 13.75 -29.11 18.65
C HIS A 25 13.97 -28.80 17.17
N HIS A 26 14.29 -29.81 16.36
CA HIS A 26 14.43 -29.67 14.91
C HIS A 26 13.12 -29.26 14.22
N PHE A 27 12.00 -29.81 14.69
CA PHE A 27 10.69 -29.41 14.16
C PHE A 27 10.35 -27.94 14.48
N ARG A 28 10.61 -27.51 15.72
CA ARG A 28 10.41 -26.10 16.12
C ARG A 28 11.27 -25.15 15.31
N ILE A 29 12.56 -25.46 15.11
CA ILE A 29 13.46 -24.63 14.31
C ILE A 29 12.97 -24.53 12.86
N LYS A 30 12.58 -25.64 12.25
CA LYS A 30 12.04 -25.64 10.87
C LYS A 30 10.74 -24.86 10.76
N ALA A 31 9.84 -24.99 11.71
CA ALA A 31 8.59 -24.24 11.75
C ALA A 31 8.84 -22.74 11.91
N THR A 32 9.77 -22.35 12.80
CA THR A 32 10.13 -20.93 12.98
C THR A 32 10.76 -20.34 11.71
N LEU A 33 11.67 -21.09 11.05
CA LEU A 33 12.27 -20.66 9.81
C LEU A 33 11.23 -20.52 8.68
N ALA A 34 10.26 -21.45 8.60
CA ALA A 34 9.18 -21.36 7.62
C ALA A 34 8.29 -20.12 7.85
N ILE A 35 7.95 -19.82 9.10
CA ILE A 35 7.17 -18.63 9.46
C ILE A 35 7.94 -17.35 9.10
N LEU A 36 9.23 -17.28 9.43
CA LEU A 36 10.07 -16.12 9.08
C LEU A 36 10.19 -15.94 7.58
N LEU A 37 10.29 -17.03 6.82
CA LEU A 37 10.34 -16.96 5.35
C LEU A 37 9.02 -16.41 4.78
N VAL A 38 7.89 -16.91 5.25
CA VAL A 38 6.57 -16.42 4.81
C VAL A 38 6.42 -14.93 5.17
N LEU A 39 6.82 -14.53 6.37
CA LEU A 39 6.76 -13.14 6.80
C LEU A 39 7.64 -12.23 5.90
N ALA A 40 8.85 -12.68 5.57
CA ALA A 40 9.76 -11.97 4.69
C ALA A 40 9.19 -11.82 3.26
N ILE A 41 8.53 -12.87 2.74
CA ILE A 41 7.86 -12.82 1.43
C ILE A 41 6.70 -11.82 1.47
N VAL A 42 5.85 -11.87 2.50
CA VAL A 42 4.69 -10.96 2.63
C VAL A 42 5.16 -9.51 2.73
N LEU A 43 6.18 -9.23 3.57
CA LEU A 43 6.75 -7.89 3.70
C LEU A 43 7.42 -7.42 2.39
N GLY A 44 8.14 -8.31 1.71
CA GLY A 44 8.78 -8.01 0.42
C GLY A 44 7.76 -7.71 -0.68
N VAL A 45 6.67 -8.48 -0.76
CA VAL A 45 5.58 -8.23 -1.72
C VAL A 45 4.87 -6.92 -1.39
N HIS A 46 4.64 -6.63 -0.10
CA HIS A 46 3.99 -5.38 0.30
C HIS A 46 4.84 -4.16 -0.05
N ALA A 47 6.13 -4.19 0.26
CA ALA A 47 7.07 -3.14 -0.10
C ALA A 47 7.17 -2.96 -1.63
N TYR A 48 7.21 -4.06 -2.38
CA TYR A 48 7.25 -4.02 -3.85
C TYR A 48 5.99 -3.40 -4.45
N VAL A 49 4.80 -3.73 -3.93
CA VAL A 49 3.53 -3.16 -4.41
C VAL A 49 3.44 -1.66 -4.09
N GLU A 50 3.91 -1.23 -2.91
CA GLU A 50 3.95 0.20 -2.59
C GLU A 50 4.94 0.97 -3.47
N ASP A 51 6.14 0.41 -3.70
CA ASP A 51 7.18 1.02 -4.55
C ASP A 51 6.71 1.09 -6.02
N TYR A 52 6.02 0.05 -6.50
CA TYR A 52 5.47 0.03 -7.87
C TYR A 52 4.37 1.08 -8.08
N ARG A 53 3.53 1.35 -7.06
CA ARG A 53 2.49 2.40 -7.14
C ARG A 53 3.07 3.82 -7.16
N VAL A 54 4.25 4.01 -6.61
CA VAL A 54 4.97 5.30 -6.58
C VAL A 54 5.98 5.41 -7.73
N SER A 55 6.19 4.30 -8.47
CA SER A 55 7.12 4.22 -9.60
C SER A 55 6.49 4.90 -10.82
N GLY A 56 6.85 6.13 -11.06
CA GLY A 56 6.54 6.93 -12.24
C GLY A 56 7.72 7.86 -12.53
N ASP A 57 7.73 8.48 -13.69
CA ASP A 57 8.73 9.50 -14.02
C ASP A 57 8.59 10.70 -13.08
N ALA A 58 9.70 11.41 -12.86
CA ALA A 58 9.71 12.60 -11.99
C ALA A 58 8.78 13.72 -12.50
N ASP A 59 8.45 13.70 -13.80
CA ASP A 59 7.60 14.66 -14.47
C ASP A 59 6.11 14.25 -14.49
N ASP A 60 5.80 13.03 -13.98
CA ASP A 60 4.42 12.55 -13.91
C ASP A 60 3.65 13.26 -12.79
N PRO A 61 2.35 13.53 -12.99
CA PRO A 61 1.51 14.14 -11.98
C PRO A 61 1.47 13.34 -10.68
N GLU A 62 1.63 14.06 -9.57
CA GLU A 62 1.69 13.46 -8.23
C GLU A 62 0.32 13.49 -7.53
N VAL A 63 -0.06 12.37 -6.90
CA VAL A 63 -1.17 12.31 -5.94
C VAL A 63 -0.58 12.31 -4.54
N VAL A 64 -0.84 13.37 -3.77
CA VAL A 64 -0.27 13.59 -2.43
C VAL A 64 -1.39 13.70 -1.41
N VAL A 65 -1.30 12.96 -0.31
CA VAL A 65 -2.23 13.03 0.82
C VAL A 65 -1.47 13.50 2.07
N GLY A 66 -1.79 14.70 2.52
CA GLY A 66 -1.04 15.35 3.59
C GLY A 66 0.42 15.59 3.17
N THR A 67 1.34 14.87 3.79
CA THR A 67 2.79 14.92 3.47
C THR A 67 3.27 13.67 2.72
N THR A 68 2.38 12.76 2.36
CA THR A 68 2.73 11.47 1.79
C THR A 68 2.39 11.41 0.31
N LEU A 69 3.36 11.15 -0.53
CA LEU A 69 3.15 10.81 -1.95
C LEU A 69 2.47 9.42 -2.01
N ARG A 70 1.31 9.33 -2.66
CA ARG A 70 0.53 8.09 -2.79
C ARG A 70 0.72 7.41 -4.13
N ALA A 71 0.77 8.18 -5.20
CA ALA A 71 0.95 7.66 -6.54
C ALA A 71 1.54 8.73 -7.46
N ARG A 72 2.09 8.30 -8.58
CA ARG A 72 2.34 9.10 -9.76
C ARG A 72 1.45 8.56 -10.88
N LEU A 73 0.82 9.47 -11.59
CA LEU A 73 -0.14 9.13 -12.65
C LEU A 73 0.62 9.05 -13.98
N ASN A 74 0.89 7.82 -14.42
CA ASN A 74 1.54 7.62 -15.71
C ASN A 74 0.55 7.99 -16.84
N PRO A 75 0.86 9.00 -17.69
CA PRO A 75 -0.02 9.40 -18.78
C PRO A 75 -0.38 8.26 -19.74
N ASP A 76 0.55 7.31 -19.96
CA ASP A 76 0.36 6.21 -20.90
C ASP A 76 -0.64 5.15 -20.40
N GLU A 77 -0.90 5.13 -19.09
CA GLU A 77 -1.86 4.21 -18.45
C GLU A 77 -3.26 4.80 -18.35
N VAL A 78 -3.41 6.13 -18.57
CA VAL A 78 -4.70 6.81 -18.49
C VAL A 78 -5.44 6.67 -19.83
N GLU A 79 -6.42 5.78 -19.86
CA GLU A 79 -7.27 5.56 -21.03
C GLU A 79 -8.55 6.37 -20.97
N GLY A 80 -8.93 6.98 -22.10
CA GLY A 80 -10.21 7.69 -22.23
C GLY A 80 -10.24 9.05 -21.53
N ARG A 81 -11.26 9.27 -20.71
CA ARG A 81 -11.50 10.52 -19.97
C ARG A 81 -11.98 10.19 -18.55
N PRO A 82 -11.14 9.61 -17.71
CA PRO A 82 -11.51 9.35 -16.33
C PRO A 82 -11.77 10.66 -15.59
N SER A 83 -12.64 10.63 -14.60
CA SER A 83 -12.77 11.74 -13.66
C SER A 83 -11.56 11.78 -12.70
N VAL A 84 -11.34 12.93 -12.08
CA VAL A 84 -10.33 13.05 -11.02
C VAL A 84 -10.60 12.07 -9.89
N MET A 85 -11.87 11.79 -9.58
CA MET A 85 -12.24 10.81 -8.57
C MET A 85 -11.87 9.37 -8.95
N ASP A 86 -12.05 8.99 -10.22
CA ASP A 86 -11.65 7.67 -10.70
C ASP A 86 -10.14 7.46 -10.54
N LEU A 87 -9.34 8.47 -10.91
CA LEU A 87 -7.88 8.43 -10.75
C LEU A 87 -7.44 8.35 -9.28
N LEU A 88 -8.15 9.02 -8.36
CA LEU A 88 -7.89 8.91 -6.94
C LEU A 88 -8.22 7.51 -6.40
N GLU A 89 -9.34 6.91 -6.82
CA GLU A 89 -9.70 5.54 -6.44
C GLU A 89 -8.69 4.52 -6.97
N GLU A 90 -8.23 4.65 -8.21
CA GLU A 90 -7.17 3.82 -8.78
C GLU A 90 -5.85 3.95 -7.99
N SER A 91 -5.54 5.16 -7.53
CA SER A 91 -4.38 5.44 -6.68
C SER A 91 -4.56 4.93 -5.24
N GLY A 92 -5.71 4.29 -4.93
CA GLY A 92 -6.04 3.79 -3.59
C GLY A 92 -6.41 4.90 -2.60
N VAL A 93 -6.75 6.09 -3.09
CA VAL A 93 -7.16 7.24 -2.28
C VAL A 93 -8.68 7.40 -2.38
N ARG A 94 -9.37 7.43 -1.23
CA ARG A 94 -10.83 7.60 -1.16
C ARG A 94 -11.17 8.81 -0.29
N PRO A 95 -11.25 10.00 -0.88
CA PRO A 95 -11.63 11.19 -0.15
C PRO A 95 -13.10 11.12 0.28
N THR A 96 -13.43 11.78 1.37
CA THR A 96 -14.83 12.01 1.74
C THR A 96 -15.42 13.10 0.82
N LEU A 97 -16.72 13.03 0.51
CA LEU A 97 -17.36 13.95 -0.45
C LEU A 97 -17.17 15.44 -0.10
N MET A 98 -16.98 15.76 1.17
CA MET A 98 -16.77 17.15 1.64
C MET A 98 -15.31 17.54 1.75
N GLN A 99 -14.40 16.63 1.48
CA GLN A 99 -12.96 16.91 1.54
C GLN A 99 -12.56 17.79 0.36
N THR A 100 -11.79 18.83 0.65
CA THR A 100 -11.26 19.71 -0.37
C THR A 100 -10.03 19.10 -1.04
N LEU A 101 -9.98 19.16 -2.34
CA LEU A 101 -8.86 18.78 -3.18
C LEU A 101 -8.24 20.03 -3.78
N VAL A 102 -6.93 20.04 -3.88
CA VAL A 102 -6.18 21.09 -4.58
C VAL A 102 -5.51 20.48 -5.81
N ILE A 103 -5.94 20.86 -6.98
CA ILE A 103 -5.38 20.41 -8.26
C ILE A 103 -4.48 21.51 -8.79
N THR A 104 -3.19 21.24 -8.88
CA THR A 104 -2.20 22.17 -9.42
C THR A 104 -1.94 21.80 -10.86
N CYS A 105 -2.21 22.74 -11.77
CA CYS A 105 -1.85 22.67 -13.18
C CYS A 105 -0.64 23.56 -13.45
N GLU A 106 -0.13 23.50 -14.67
CA GLU A 106 1.02 24.32 -15.08
C GLU A 106 0.75 25.83 -14.99
N SER A 107 -0.48 26.25 -15.28
CA SER A 107 -0.86 27.67 -15.35
C SER A 107 -1.73 28.14 -14.19
N ASP A 108 -2.35 27.23 -13.44
CA ASP A 108 -3.34 27.58 -12.41
C ASP A 108 -3.43 26.53 -11.29
N GLN A 109 -4.11 26.91 -10.22
CA GLN A 109 -4.43 26.02 -9.12
C GLN A 109 -5.94 26.07 -8.84
N ILE A 110 -6.57 24.92 -8.83
CA ILE A 110 -8.02 24.79 -8.65
C ILE A 110 -8.27 24.10 -7.31
N GLU A 111 -9.13 24.70 -6.51
CA GLU A 111 -9.61 24.14 -5.26
C GLU A 111 -11.06 23.69 -5.42
N VAL A 112 -11.33 22.39 -5.24
CA VAL A 112 -12.65 21.78 -5.43
C VAL A 112 -12.97 20.82 -4.30
N THR A 113 -14.26 20.58 -4.06
CA THR A 113 -14.67 19.48 -3.17
C THR A 113 -14.52 18.14 -3.90
N ALA A 114 -14.37 17.04 -3.15
CA ALA A 114 -14.32 15.71 -3.74
C ALA A 114 -15.61 15.40 -4.54
N ALA A 115 -16.76 15.91 -4.09
CA ALA A 115 -18.02 15.77 -4.81
C ALA A 115 -17.97 16.45 -6.19
N ASP A 116 -17.39 17.66 -6.27
CA ASP A 116 -17.27 18.42 -7.52
C ASP A 116 -16.15 17.86 -8.40
N ALA A 117 -15.10 17.29 -7.81
CA ALA A 117 -13.98 16.69 -8.53
C ALA A 117 -14.39 15.54 -9.49
N ALA A 118 -15.53 14.91 -9.23
CA ALA A 118 -16.14 13.93 -10.14
C ALA A 118 -16.56 14.52 -11.50
N GLN A 119 -16.72 15.85 -11.59
CA GLN A 119 -17.07 16.56 -12.84
C GLN A 119 -15.84 17.01 -13.62
N TYR A 120 -14.67 16.97 -13.00
CA TYR A 120 -13.41 17.28 -13.68
C TYR A 120 -12.84 16.01 -14.30
N HIS A 121 -12.46 16.10 -15.57
CA HIS A 121 -11.93 14.98 -16.31
C HIS A 121 -10.46 15.20 -16.66
N VAL A 122 -9.73 14.11 -16.76
CA VAL A 122 -8.33 14.14 -17.18
C VAL A 122 -8.22 13.44 -18.54
N VAL A 123 -7.46 14.02 -19.44
CA VAL A 123 -7.18 13.46 -20.77
C VAL A 123 -5.68 13.42 -21.02
N ASN A 124 -5.22 12.35 -21.67
CA ASN A 124 -3.84 12.30 -22.14
C ASN A 124 -3.72 13.02 -23.49
N GLU A 125 -2.97 14.11 -23.54
CA GLU A 125 -2.66 14.85 -24.74
C GLU A 125 -1.13 14.88 -24.94
N GLY A 126 -0.64 14.07 -25.88
CA GLY A 126 0.78 14.07 -26.24
C GLY A 126 1.73 13.62 -25.11
N GLY A 127 1.30 12.72 -24.23
CA GLY A 127 2.09 12.26 -23.10
C GLY A 127 1.99 13.15 -21.85
N ALA A 128 1.04 14.08 -21.84
CA ALA A 128 0.76 14.91 -20.67
C ALA A 128 -0.71 14.77 -20.25
N LEU A 129 -0.96 14.72 -18.95
CA LEU A 129 -2.32 14.72 -18.42
C LEU A 129 -2.84 16.15 -18.32
N MET A 130 -3.91 16.44 -19.07
CA MET A 130 -4.56 17.74 -19.11
C MET A 130 -5.87 17.69 -18.34
N LEU A 131 -6.14 18.70 -17.50
CA LEU A 131 -7.38 18.79 -16.75
C LEU A 131 -8.44 19.57 -17.55
N LEU A 132 -9.59 18.95 -17.71
CA LEU A 132 -10.79 19.57 -18.29
C LEU A 132 -11.79 19.88 -17.18
N SER A 133 -12.15 21.16 -17.07
CA SER A 133 -13.23 21.60 -16.17
C SER A 133 -14.60 21.18 -16.70
N PRO A 134 -15.66 21.23 -15.86
CA PRO A 134 -17.05 20.98 -16.30
C PRO A 134 -17.49 21.89 -17.45
N ASP A 135 -16.94 23.10 -17.52
CA ASP A 135 -17.22 24.09 -18.58
C ASP A 135 -16.43 23.81 -19.88
N GLY A 136 -15.65 22.74 -19.91
CA GLY A 136 -14.80 22.36 -21.05
C GLY A 136 -13.54 23.23 -21.22
N GLN A 137 -13.21 24.07 -20.23
CA GLN A 137 -11.97 24.83 -20.22
C GLN A 137 -10.80 23.93 -19.82
N ASN A 138 -9.68 24.07 -20.50
CA ASN A 138 -8.46 23.36 -20.19
C ASN A 138 -7.62 24.14 -19.17
N CYS A 139 -7.33 23.56 -18.03
CA CYS A 139 -6.47 24.15 -16.99
C CYS A 139 -4.97 24.03 -17.31
N GLY A 140 -4.62 23.28 -18.35
CA GLY A 140 -3.24 22.94 -18.67
C GLY A 140 -2.80 21.58 -18.08
N LYS A 141 -1.49 21.33 -18.16
CA LYS A 141 -0.89 20.09 -17.68
C LYS A 141 -1.05 19.97 -16.17
N VAL A 142 -1.64 18.86 -15.72
CA VAL A 142 -1.73 18.50 -14.29
C VAL A 142 -0.32 18.19 -13.77
N GLN A 143 0.03 18.79 -12.66
CA GLN A 143 1.31 18.54 -11.96
C GLN A 143 1.08 17.80 -10.65
N ARG A 144 0.01 18.12 -9.92
CA ARG A 144 -0.25 17.55 -8.60
C ARG A 144 -1.74 17.58 -8.28
N ILE A 145 -2.20 16.50 -7.63
CA ILE A 145 -3.48 16.44 -6.93
C ILE A 145 -3.18 16.29 -5.46
N PHE A 146 -3.50 17.31 -4.67
CA PHE A 146 -3.22 17.34 -3.24
C PHE A 146 -4.51 17.21 -2.44
N LEU A 147 -4.50 16.29 -1.48
CA LEU A 147 -5.54 16.14 -0.46
C LEU A 147 -4.95 16.50 0.90
N PRO A 148 -5.50 17.50 1.60
CA PRO A 148 -5.14 17.75 2.99
C PRO A 148 -5.36 16.48 3.83
N ALA A 149 -4.46 16.20 4.75
CA ALA A 149 -4.68 15.13 5.71
C ALA A 149 -5.92 15.49 6.55
N ASP A 150 -6.87 14.55 6.66
CA ASP A 150 -8.01 14.73 7.56
C ASP A 150 -7.48 14.81 9.00
N GLU A 151 -7.53 16.00 9.61
CA GLU A 151 -7.18 16.16 11.04
C GLU A 151 -8.07 15.31 11.96
N ASN A 152 -9.21 14.85 11.46
CA ASN A 152 -10.15 13.98 12.16
C ASN A 152 -9.84 12.48 12.05
N ALA A 153 -8.99 12.04 11.11
CA ALA A 153 -8.62 10.64 10.96
C ALA A 153 -7.61 10.16 12.02
N VAL A 154 -6.97 11.08 12.76
CA VAL A 154 -5.94 10.76 13.77
C VAL A 154 -6.55 10.34 15.12
N LYS A 155 -7.86 10.42 15.29
CA LYS A 155 -8.54 10.05 16.53
C LYS A 155 -9.32 8.74 16.41
N ALA A 156 -8.64 7.64 16.02
CA ALA A 156 -9.14 6.30 16.28
C ALA A 156 -8.89 5.98 17.78
N PRO A 157 -9.92 5.59 18.54
CA PRO A 157 -9.75 5.28 19.95
C PRO A 157 -8.93 4.00 20.13
N SER A 158 -8.04 4.08 21.10
CA SER A 158 -7.29 2.95 21.69
C SER A 158 -8.21 1.89 22.26
#